data_0294c117b47afa704c60600a4b60b956
#
_entry.id   0294c117b47afa704c60600a4b60b956
#
_cell.length_a   1.000
_cell.length_b   1.000
_cell.length_c   1.000
_cell.angle_alpha   90.00
_cell.angle_beta   90.00
_cell.angle_gamma   90.00
#
_symmetry.space_group_name_H-M   'P 1'
#
loop_
_entity.id
_entity.type
_entity.pdbx_description
1 polymer ?
#
loop_
_entity_poly.entity_id
_entity_poly.type
_entity_poly.pdbx_seq_one_letter_code
_entity_poly.pdbx_strand_id
1 'polypeptide(L)'
;MITREKSEGNSLTLKLKVSANVWAKAQEEAYEKNKGKFNIQGFRKGKAPRKFIEKEYGDTVFYDDAFDAIFSKEYADFLKKNKDVEPVDYPNVTVDSITANGVEATLTITLMPEVKVGEFKGLKFKKDKVEVSDERVEHELSHLVEKQARFVESDAKSEMGDFVTIDFKGTVDGVAFEGGSAEDYRLELGSHSFIDNFEDQLVGLVKEEAKDVKVTFPKDYPATELAGKEAVFACLVKKVEKKELPELNDKLIADTTDFETLDEYKKDLKAKLLEEEENKAQRKLENEIIEKVVENSTVDIPAILIDNEVEHMVRDMSQRLAYQGIKLEDYLSYMKTNVEEFKASKRVDAEHNVKARLVLQKLIKENGVKATQKEMDERIMKYSTTSKENLEEFKKSLSEYEKSYIENDVMMTKLIKVLTESIIVE
;
A
#
# COMPACT_ATOMS: atom_id res chain seq x y z
N MET A 1 32.94 23.44 -15.71
CA MET A 1 33.53 22.37 -14.89
C MET A 1 33.02 22.48 -13.48
N ILE A 2 32.56 21.37 -12.90
CA ILE A 2 32.07 21.29 -11.52
C ILE A 2 33.21 20.91 -10.59
N THR A 3 33.32 21.61 -9.45
CA THR A 3 34.32 21.35 -8.41
C THR A 3 33.61 21.25 -7.04
N ARG A 4 34.15 20.39 -6.14
CA ARG A 4 33.65 20.31 -4.75
C ARG A 4 34.14 21.52 -3.97
N GLU A 5 33.26 22.15 -3.21
CA GLU A 5 33.58 23.30 -2.39
C GLU A 5 33.51 22.98 -0.89
N LYS A 6 32.38 22.44 -0.43
CA LYS A 6 32.13 22.15 0.99
C LYS A 6 31.27 20.90 1.16
N SER A 7 31.55 20.12 2.20
CA SER A 7 30.70 19.02 2.62
C SER A 7 30.36 19.19 4.10
N GLU A 8 29.05 19.18 4.44
CA GLU A 8 28.55 19.32 5.81
C GLU A 8 27.41 18.33 6.03
N GLY A 9 27.62 17.32 6.89
CA GLY A 9 26.66 16.27 7.10
C GLY A 9 26.30 15.58 5.77
N ASN A 10 25.00 15.56 5.45
CA ASN A 10 24.47 14.98 4.22
C ASN A 10 24.38 15.98 3.06
N SER A 11 24.97 17.19 3.19
CA SER A 11 24.93 18.23 2.16
C SER A 11 26.31 18.40 1.53
N LEU A 12 26.35 18.39 0.20
CA LEU A 12 27.55 18.64 -0.59
C LEU A 12 27.32 19.88 -1.48
N THR A 13 28.14 20.91 -1.27
CA THR A 13 28.14 22.11 -2.10
C THR A 13 29.17 21.98 -3.21
N LEU A 14 28.72 22.19 -4.43
CA LEU A 14 29.55 22.18 -5.63
C LEU A 14 29.48 23.54 -6.31
N LYS A 15 30.56 23.91 -6.99
CA LYS A 15 30.65 25.13 -7.80
C LYS A 15 30.75 24.77 -9.27
N LEU A 16 29.80 25.23 -10.05
CA LEU A 16 29.85 25.17 -11.51
C LEU A 16 30.43 26.45 -12.05
N LYS A 17 31.55 26.35 -12.80
CA LYS A 17 32.13 27.50 -13.53
C LYS A 17 32.18 27.17 -15.01
N VAL A 18 31.57 28.04 -15.81
CA VAL A 18 31.48 27.96 -17.28
C VAL A 18 32.22 29.14 -17.87
N SER A 19 33.23 28.84 -18.70
CA SER A 19 33.98 29.90 -19.37
C SER A 19 33.18 30.61 -20.49
N ALA A 20 33.56 31.82 -20.85
CA ALA A 20 32.91 32.61 -21.89
C ALA A 20 32.73 31.88 -23.24
N ASN A 21 33.74 31.13 -23.67
CA ASN A 21 33.67 30.38 -24.94
C ASN A 21 32.65 29.26 -24.90
N VAL A 22 32.59 28.53 -23.79
CA VAL A 22 31.64 27.39 -23.60
C VAL A 22 30.21 27.97 -23.47
N TRP A 23 30.08 29.11 -22.75
CA TRP A 23 28.80 29.79 -22.58
C TRP A 23 28.25 30.31 -23.90
N ALA A 24 29.07 31.01 -24.71
CA ALA A 24 28.67 31.52 -26.02
C ALA A 24 28.24 30.38 -26.97
N LYS A 25 28.96 29.26 -26.95
CA LYS A 25 28.62 28.08 -27.75
C LYS A 25 27.28 27.49 -27.33
N ALA A 26 27.03 27.34 -26.04
CA ALA A 26 25.75 26.81 -25.54
C ALA A 26 24.57 27.71 -25.88
N GLN A 27 24.73 29.04 -25.82
CA GLN A 27 23.71 29.98 -26.27
C GLN A 27 23.41 29.84 -27.78
N GLU A 28 24.45 29.58 -28.60
CA GLU A 28 24.24 29.35 -30.04
C GLU A 28 23.49 28.04 -30.29
N GLU A 29 23.85 26.96 -29.55
CA GLU A 29 23.14 25.68 -29.61
C GLU A 29 21.68 25.83 -29.15
N ALA A 30 21.42 26.60 -28.08
CA ALA A 30 20.07 26.90 -27.59
C ALA A 30 19.25 27.68 -28.61
N TYR A 31 19.86 28.69 -29.26
CA TYR A 31 19.24 29.42 -30.38
C TYR A 31 18.89 28.45 -31.52
N GLU A 32 19.84 27.65 -32.01
CA GLU A 32 19.59 26.72 -33.12
C GLU A 32 18.43 25.76 -32.83
N LYS A 33 18.36 25.25 -31.60
CA LYS A 33 17.30 24.34 -31.14
C LYS A 33 15.93 25.01 -31.04
N ASN A 34 15.91 26.30 -30.60
CA ASN A 34 14.67 26.98 -30.25
C ASN A 34 14.20 28.04 -31.24
N LYS A 35 15.02 28.44 -32.24
CA LYS A 35 14.68 29.49 -33.21
C LYS A 35 13.34 29.27 -33.93
N GLY A 36 12.88 28.01 -34.02
CA GLY A 36 11.58 27.67 -34.58
C GLY A 36 10.37 28.01 -33.70
N LYS A 37 10.60 28.35 -32.42
CA LYS A 37 9.53 28.74 -31.49
C LYS A 37 9.18 30.21 -31.59
N PHE A 38 10.08 31.06 -32.12
CA PHE A 38 9.95 32.49 -32.17
C PHE A 38 9.36 32.98 -33.49
N ASN A 39 8.47 33.97 -33.39
CA ASN A 39 7.87 34.64 -34.55
C ASN A 39 8.33 36.09 -34.60
N ILE A 40 9.22 36.42 -35.56
CA ILE A 40 9.79 37.76 -35.75
C ILE A 40 9.23 38.37 -37.02
N GLN A 41 8.71 39.58 -36.92
CA GLN A 41 8.17 40.26 -38.06
C GLN A 41 9.26 40.47 -39.15
N GLY A 42 8.94 40.12 -40.40
CA GLY A 42 9.86 40.20 -41.52
C GLY A 42 10.69 38.93 -41.77
N PHE A 43 10.56 37.89 -40.91
CA PHE A 43 11.26 36.61 -41.10
C PHE A 43 10.29 35.46 -41.16
N ARG A 44 10.60 34.46 -42.00
CA ARG A 44 9.89 33.18 -41.94
C ARG A 44 10.24 32.45 -40.63
N LYS A 45 9.25 31.83 -40.02
CA LYS A 45 9.38 31.10 -38.76
C LYS A 45 10.62 30.18 -38.76
N GLY A 46 11.48 30.31 -37.77
CA GLY A 46 12.73 29.57 -37.65
C GLY A 46 13.89 30.04 -38.54
N LYS A 47 13.75 31.17 -39.23
CA LYS A 47 14.79 31.76 -40.09
C LYS A 47 15.28 33.16 -39.61
N ALA A 48 14.74 33.63 -38.51
CA ALA A 48 15.19 34.89 -37.93
C ALA A 48 16.60 34.71 -37.30
N PRO A 49 17.59 35.57 -37.62
CA PRO A 49 18.89 35.54 -36.99
C PRO A 49 18.78 35.78 -35.47
N ARG A 50 19.69 35.21 -34.69
CA ARG A 50 19.72 35.29 -33.24
C ARG A 50 19.55 36.73 -32.71
N LYS A 51 20.29 37.69 -33.26
CA LYS A 51 20.24 39.10 -32.85
C LYS A 51 18.84 39.74 -32.95
N PHE A 52 18.02 39.31 -33.91
CA PHE A 52 16.65 39.83 -34.03
C PHE A 52 15.72 39.23 -32.99
N ILE A 53 15.93 37.95 -32.61
CA ILE A 53 15.17 37.31 -31.53
C ILE A 53 15.55 37.94 -30.19
N GLU A 54 16.84 38.11 -29.92
CA GLU A 54 17.35 38.77 -28.69
C GLU A 54 16.85 40.19 -28.56
N LYS A 55 16.79 40.93 -29.68
CA LYS A 55 16.25 42.32 -29.69
C LYS A 55 14.77 42.40 -29.32
N GLU A 56 13.98 41.42 -29.74
CA GLU A 56 12.53 41.40 -29.53
C GLU A 56 12.15 40.79 -28.17
N TYR A 57 12.84 39.71 -27.75
CA TYR A 57 12.52 38.90 -26.55
C TYR A 57 13.49 39.12 -25.39
N GLY A 58 14.55 39.91 -25.59
CA GLY A 58 15.59 40.16 -24.61
C GLY A 58 16.85 39.33 -24.81
N ASP A 59 18.00 39.90 -24.41
CA ASP A 59 19.32 39.27 -24.57
C ASP A 59 19.48 37.96 -23.81
N THR A 60 18.63 37.71 -22.81
CA THR A 60 18.66 36.54 -21.96
C THR A 60 17.76 35.39 -22.43
N VAL A 61 17.06 35.56 -23.54
CA VAL A 61 16.03 34.62 -24.05
C VAL A 61 16.52 33.18 -24.23
N PHE A 62 17.81 32.96 -24.40
CA PHE A 62 18.42 31.63 -24.58
C PHE A 62 19.23 31.16 -23.35
N TYR A 63 19.25 31.95 -22.26
CA TYR A 63 20.10 31.66 -21.11
C TYR A 63 19.67 30.37 -20.37
N ASP A 64 18.38 30.22 -20.13
CA ASP A 64 17.85 29.07 -19.40
C ASP A 64 18.13 27.77 -20.16
N ASP A 65 17.79 27.74 -21.46
CA ASP A 65 18.05 26.55 -22.29
C ASP A 65 19.56 26.23 -22.42
N ALA A 66 20.40 27.28 -22.52
CA ALA A 66 21.85 27.14 -22.60
C ALA A 66 22.44 26.62 -21.26
N PHE A 67 21.94 27.17 -20.14
CA PHE A 67 22.35 26.77 -18.81
C PHE A 67 21.98 25.31 -18.54
N ASP A 68 20.72 24.94 -18.79
CA ASP A 68 20.22 23.57 -18.58
C ASP A 68 21.02 22.53 -19.38
N ALA A 69 21.37 22.86 -20.62
CA ALA A 69 22.14 21.98 -21.48
C ALA A 69 23.56 21.71 -20.91
N ILE A 70 24.23 22.81 -20.46
CA ILE A 70 25.56 22.69 -19.84
C ILE A 70 25.49 21.99 -18.50
N PHE A 71 24.57 22.42 -17.65
CA PHE A 71 24.37 21.87 -16.32
C PHE A 71 24.16 20.35 -16.38
N SER A 72 23.19 19.90 -17.17
CA SER A 72 22.88 18.47 -17.31
C SER A 72 24.10 17.64 -17.72
N LYS A 73 24.89 18.15 -18.67
CA LYS A 73 26.09 17.47 -19.14
C LYS A 73 27.19 17.45 -18.08
N GLU A 74 27.53 18.61 -17.52
CA GLU A 74 28.62 18.74 -16.54
C GLU A 74 28.29 17.96 -15.25
N TYR A 75 27.01 17.96 -14.83
CA TYR A 75 26.57 17.23 -13.67
C TYR A 75 26.62 15.72 -13.87
N ALA A 76 26.14 15.23 -15.01
CA ALA A 76 26.27 13.81 -15.35
C ALA A 76 27.73 13.34 -15.43
N ASP A 77 28.61 14.16 -16.01
CA ASP A 77 30.05 13.87 -16.11
C ASP A 77 30.74 13.93 -14.73
N PHE A 78 30.28 14.83 -13.84
CA PHE A 78 30.76 14.89 -12.45
C PHE A 78 30.38 13.61 -11.68
N LEU A 79 29.13 13.15 -11.75
CA LEU A 79 28.67 11.94 -11.07
C LEU A 79 29.37 10.68 -11.61
N LYS A 80 29.60 10.59 -12.91
CA LYS A 80 30.36 9.46 -13.50
C LYS A 80 31.79 9.35 -12.94
N LYS A 81 32.43 10.50 -12.69
CA LYS A 81 33.81 10.56 -12.17
C LYS A 81 33.90 10.39 -10.66
N ASN A 82 32.83 10.73 -9.95
CA ASN A 82 32.76 10.73 -8.48
C ASN A 82 31.70 9.73 -8.00
N LYS A 83 32.01 8.45 -8.10
CA LYS A 83 31.09 7.36 -7.72
C LYS A 83 30.79 7.29 -6.21
N ASP A 84 31.54 8.03 -5.42
CA ASP A 84 31.32 8.21 -3.98
C ASP A 84 30.20 9.23 -3.69
N VAL A 85 29.75 9.97 -4.68
CA VAL A 85 28.65 10.92 -4.57
C VAL A 85 27.37 10.23 -5.01
N GLU A 86 26.53 9.86 -4.04
CA GLU A 86 25.22 9.26 -4.26
C GLU A 86 24.13 10.30 -3.88
N PRO A 87 23.65 11.11 -4.83
CA PRO A 87 22.61 12.10 -4.55
C PRO A 87 21.25 11.40 -4.35
N VAL A 88 20.47 11.90 -3.39
CA VAL A 88 19.12 11.39 -3.11
C VAL A 88 18.03 12.12 -3.87
N ASP A 89 18.37 13.29 -4.42
CA ASP A 89 17.45 14.13 -5.20
C ASP A 89 18.23 14.99 -6.21
N TYR A 90 17.48 15.75 -7.03
CA TYR A 90 18.07 16.74 -7.92
C TYR A 90 18.76 17.85 -7.10
N PRO A 91 19.89 18.38 -7.58
CA PRO A 91 20.58 19.46 -6.89
C PRO A 91 19.74 20.74 -6.88
N ASN A 92 19.79 21.44 -5.76
CA ASN A 92 19.32 22.82 -5.71
C ASN A 92 20.37 23.70 -6.38
N VAL A 93 19.98 24.42 -7.44
CA VAL A 93 20.86 25.24 -8.26
C VAL A 93 20.60 26.72 -8.01
N THR A 94 21.63 27.42 -7.54
CA THR A 94 21.61 28.87 -7.39
C THR A 94 22.59 29.49 -8.40
N VAL A 95 22.09 30.26 -9.34
CA VAL A 95 22.94 30.94 -10.29
C VAL A 95 23.52 32.22 -9.63
N ASP A 96 24.84 32.20 -9.42
CA ASP A 96 25.52 33.31 -8.74
C ASP A 96 25.76 34.49 -9.67
N SER A 97 26.16 34.20 -10.92
CA SER A 97 26.36 35.22 -11.94
C SER A 97 26.24 34.70 -13.37
N ILE A 98 25.66 35.47 -14.24
CA ILE A 98 25.68 35.26 -15.69
C ILE A 98 26.22 36.53 -16.32
N THR A 99 27.37 36.46 -17.01
CA THR A 99 28.03 37.58 -17.69
C THR A 99 28.53 37.14 -19.05
N ALA A 100 29.00 38.11 -19.84
CA ALA A 100 29.70 37.80 -21.08
C ALA A 100 30.97 36.93 -20.86
N ASN A 101 31.52 36.94 -19.64
CA ASN A 101 32.71 36.14 -19.29
C ASN A 101 32.37 34.70 -18.85
N GLY A 102 31.11 34.34 -18.82
CA GLY A 102 30.63 33.02 -18.47
C GLY A 102 29.58 32.97 -17.39
N VAL A 103 29.35 31.79 -16.82
CA VAL A 103 28.35 31.54 -15.77
C VAL A 103 29.02 30.92 -14.58
N GLU A 104 28.67 31.38 -13.39
CA GLU A 104 28.96 30.70 -12.12
C GLU A 104 27.64 30.35 -11.43
N ALA A 105 27.57 29.13 -10.93
CA ALA A 105 26.44 28.62 -10.16
C ALA A 105 26.90 27.75 -8.99
N THR A 106 26.15 27.81 -7.90
CA THR A 106 26.32 26.99 -6.72
C THR A 106 25.26 25.88 -6.75
N LEU A 107 25.71 24.63 -6.59
CA LEU A 107 24.85 23.46 -6.56
C LEU A 107 24.90 22.87 -5.15
N THR A 108 23.75 22.74 -4.53
CA THR A 108 23.63 22.04 -3.23
C THR A 108 22.98 20.69 -3.48
N ILE A 109 23.70 19.62 -3.14
CA ILE A 109 23.26 18.25 -3.33
C ILE A 109 23.04 17.61 -1.95
N THR A 110 21.91 16.96 -1.77
CA THR A 110 21.68 16.08 -0.63
C THR A 110 22.19 14.68 -0.95
N LEU A 111 23.09 14.17 -0.13
CA LEU A 111 23.70 12.86 -0.29
C LEU A 111 22.93 11.80 0.52
N MET A 112 23.10 10.54 0.09
CA MET A 112 22.68 9.39 0.87
C MET A 112 23.34 9.43 2.26
N PRO A 113 22.59 9.29 3.35
CA PRO A 113 23.14 9.40 4.70
C PRO A 113 24.01 8.21 5.07
N GLU A 114 25.00 8.46 5.92
CA GLU A 114 25.80 7.39 6.50
C GLU A 114 25.00 6.65 7.57
N VAL A 115 24.94 5.32 7.43
CA VAL A 115 24.27 4.44 8.38
C VAL A 115 25.28 3.82 9.33
N LYS A 116 25.06 4.00 10.62
CA LYS A 116 25.82 3.31 11.69
C LYS A 116 24.92 2.23 12.28
N VAL A 117 25.19 0.99 11.87
CA VAL A 117 24.44 -0.17 12.35
C VAL A 117 24.82 -0.41 13.82
N GLY A 118 23.79 -0.54 14.67
CA GLY A 118 23.97 -0.88 16.08
C GLY A 118 24.31 -2.36 16.29
N GLU A 119 24.78 -2.69 17.50
CA GLU A 119 25.02 -4.08 17.87
C GLU A 119 23.69 -4.86 17.94
N PHE A 120 23.63 -5.98 17.25
CA PHE A 120 22.48 -6.89 17.21
C PHE A 120 22.88 -8.35 17.45
N LYS A 121 24.17 -8.70 17.30
CA LYS A 121 24.64 -10.08 17.49
C LYS A 121 24.54 -10.48 18.96
N GLY A 122 23.99 -11.67 19.19
CA GLY A 122 23.83 -12.21 20.54
C GLY A 122 22.69 -11.58 21.36
N LEU A 123 21.85 -10.75 20.74
CA LEU A 123 20.61 -10.31 21.37
C LEU A 123 19.67 -11.50 21.61
N LYS A 124 18.95 -11.46 22.73
CA LYS A 124 18.03 -12.52 23.13
C LYS A 124 16.61 -12.16 22.73
N PHE A 125 15.97 -13.07 22.02
CA PHE A 125 14.57 -12.97 21.65
C PHE A 125 13.83 -14.22 22.13
N LYS A 126 12.56 -14.05 22.46
CA LYS A 126 11.70 -15.15 22.87
C LYS A 126 10.78 -15.51 21.70
N LYS A 127 10.85 -16.77 21.26
CA LYS A 127 9.88 -17.28 20.30
C LYS A 127 8.63 -17.75 21.03
N ASP A 128 7.46 -17.28 20.58
CA ASP A 128 6.20 -17.74 21.14
C ASP A 128 6.04 -19.24 20.89
N LYS A 129 5.67 -19.99 21.92
CA LYS A 129 5.30 -21.40 21.76
C LYS A 129 3.97 -21.48 21.02
N VAL A 130 3.96 -22.26 19.98
CA VAL A 130 2.78 -22.46 19.16
C VAL A 130 2.14 -23.80 19.52
N GLU A 131 0.89 -23.74 19.91
CA GLU A 131 0.06 -24.92 20.16
C GLU A 131 -1.32 -24.67 19.56
N VAL A 132 -1.85 -25.64 18.86
CA VAL A 132 -3.21 -25.61 18.34
C VAL A 132 -4.10 -26.43 19.26
N SER A 133 -5.03 -25.78 19.94
CA SER A 133 -5.99 -26.44 20.80
C SER A 133 -7.01 -27.24 19.98
N ASP A 134 -7.56 -28.29 20.58
CA ASP A 134 -8.60 -29.07 19.91
C ASP A 134 -9.87 -28.23 19.71
N GLU A 135 -10.14 -27.27 20.58
CA GLU A 135 -11.23 -26.29 20.42
C GLU A 135 -11.09 -25.46 19.14
N ARG A 136 -9.86 -25.07 18.77
CA ARG A 136 -9.61 -24.33 17.51
C ARG A 136 -9.89 -25.22 16.30
N VAL A 137 -9.54 -26.51 16.36
CA VAL A 137 -9.85 -27.48 15.30
C VAL A 137 -11.37 -27.68 15.19
N GLU A 138 -12.07 -27.82 16.30
CA GLU A 138 -13.54 -27.97 16.33
C GLU A 138 -14.24 -26.73 15.78
N HIS A 139 -13.73 -25.54 16.07
CA HIS A 139 -14.25 -24.29 15.52
C HIS A 139 -14.14 -24.26 13.99
N GLU A 140 -13.01 -24.65 13.41
CA GLU A 140 -12.87 -24.71 11.95
C GLU A 140 -13.76 -25.78 11.31
N LEU A 141 -13.95 -26.91 12.02
CA LEU A 141 -14.89 -27.96 11.59
C LEU A 141 -16.34 -27.47 11.62
N SER A 142 -16.71 -26.66 12.63
CA SER A 142 -18.06 -26.07 12.68
C SER A 142 -18.31 -25.14 11.49
N HIS A 143 -17.32 -24.35 11.07
CA HIS A 143 -17.41 -23.54 9.87
C HIS A 143 -17.57 -24.36 8.58
N LEU A 144 -16.93 -25.54 8.50
CA LEU A 144 -17.15 -26.45 7.38
C LEU A 144 -18.62 -26.92 7.34
N VAL A 145 -19.14 -27.34 8.49
CA VAL A 145 -20.55 -27.80 8.64
C VAL A 145 -21.52 -26.67 8.29
N GLU A 146 -21.27 -25.45 8.79
CA GLU A 146 -22.09 -24.27 8.50
C GLU A 146 -22.13 -23.93 7.02
N LYS A 147 -21.01 -24.03 6.29
CA LYS A 147 -20.95 -23.82 4.84
C LYS A 147 -21.79 -24.81 4.05
N GLN A 148 -22.04 -25.98 4.63
CA GLN A 148 -22.86 -27.05 4.03
C GLN A 148 -24.31 -27.07 4.56
N ALA A 149 -24.70 -26.04 5.32
CA ALA A 149 -26.06 -25.90 5.81
C ALA A 149 -27.07 -25.92 4.66
N ARG A 150 -28.15 -26.65 4.81
CA ARG A 150 -29.29 -26.65 3.89
C ARG A 150 -30.43 -25.85 4.52
N PHE A 151 -31.14 -25.15 3.69
CA PHE A 151 -32.29 -24.38 4.11
C PHE A 151 -33.54 -25.11 3.57
N VAL A 152 -34.35 -25.63 4.49
CA VAL A 152 -35.53 -26.42 4.15
C VAL A 152 -36.78 -25.65 4.60
N GLU A 153 -37.72 -25.48 3.66
CA GLU A 153 -38.99 -24.85 3.97
C GLU A 153 -39.75 -25.63 5.06
N SER A 154 -40.26 -24.93 6.06
CA SER A 154 -40.89 -25.50 7.21
C SER A 154 -42.16 -24.70 7.58
N ASP A 155 -43.19 -25.43 7.93
CA ASP A 155 -44.43 -24.83 8.52
C ASP A 155 -44.34 -24.65 10.04
N ALA A 156 -43.17 -25.00 10.62
CA ALA A 156 -42.92 -24.80 12.04
C ALA A 156 -42.62 -23.32 12.35
N LYS A 157 -42.69 -22.98 13.63
CA LYS A 157 -42.31 -21.63 14.10
C LYS A 157 -40.86 -21.34 13.80
N SER A 158 -40.62 -20.09 13.38
CA SER A 158 -39.27 -19.57 13.16
C SER A 158 -38.47 -19.51 14.46
N GLU A 159 -37.19 -19.83 14.39
CA GLU A 159 -36.22 -19.81 15.48
C GLU A 159 -35.04 -18.94 15.10
N MET A 160 -34.19 -18.56 16.07
CA MET A 160 -32.92 -17.87 15.78
C MET A 160 -32.03 -18.74 14.89
N GLY A 161 -31.44 -18.17 13.84
CA GLY A 161 -30.66 -18.86 12.84
C GLY A 161 -31.46 -19.36 11.63
N ASP A 162 -32.78 -19.30 11.67
CA ASP A 162 -33.63 -19.61 10.52
C ASP A 162 -33.67 -18.45 9.52
N PHE A 163 -33.92 -18.72 8.26
CA PHE A 163 -34.24 -17.70 7.28
C PHE A 163 -35.78 -17.52 7.17
N VAL A 164 -36.19 -16.27 7.20
CA VAL A 164 -37.57 -15.92 6.90
C VAL A 164 -37.64 -15.06 5.65
N THR A 165 -38.58 -15.36 4.77
CA THR A 165 -38.90 -14.47 3.65
C THR A 165 -40.08 -13.63 4.08
N ILE A 166 -39.91 -12.31 4.14
CA ILE A 166 -40.91 -11.37 4.66
C ILE A 166 -41.23 -10.29 3.63
N ASP A 167 -42.49 -9.84 3.66
CA ASP A 167 -42.86 -8.52 3.16
C ASP A 167 -42.95 -7.60 4.38
N PHE A 168 -42.40 -6.40 4.27
CA PHE A 168 -42.52 -5.45 5.34
C PHE A 168 -42.79 -4.03 4.82
N LYS A 169 -43.52 -3.24 5.61
CA LYS A 169 -43.81 -1.85 5.34
C LYS A 169 -43.65 -1.04 6.62
N GLY A 170 -42.60 -0.25 6.70
CA GLY A 170 -42.30 0.62 7.83
C GLY A 170 -42.99 1.97 7.75
N THR A 171 -43.42 2.45 8.88
CA THR A 171 -44.00 3.79 9.06
C THR A 171 -43.43 4.43 10.31
N VAL A 172 -43.19 5.74 10.26
CA VAL A 172 -42.88 6.59 11.43
C VAL A 172 -44.01 7.60 11.55
N ASP A 173 -44.65 7.68 12.71
CA ASP A 173 -45.83 8.52 12.95
C ASP A 173 -46.97 8.28 11.93
N GLY A 174 -47.07 7.04 11.42
CA GLY A 174 -48.07 6.65 10.40
C GLY A 174 -47.71 7.02 8.96
N VAL A 175 -46.55 7.61 8.70
CA VAL A 175 -46.07 8.00 7.37
C VAL A 175 -44.99 7.03 6.92
N ALA A 176 -45.15 6.47 5.71
CA ALA A 176 -44.12 5.60 5.12
C ALA A 176 -42.89 6.43 4.75
N PHE A 177 -41.71 5.84 4.90
CA PHE A 177 -40.42 6.48 4.58
C PHE A 177 -39.63 5.68 3.52
N GLU A 178 -38.74 6.34 2.84
CA GLU A 178 -37.90 5.75 1.79
C GLU A 178 -36.97 4.67 2.36
N GLY A 179 -36.94 3.50 1.72
CA GLY A 179 -36.17 2.34 2.20
C GLY A 179 -36.87 1.53 3.32
N GLY A 180 -38.06 1.98 3.81
CA GLY A 180 -38.80 1.31 4.86
C GLY A 180 -39.64 0.13 4.39
N SER A 181 -39.69 -0.25 3.11
CA SER A 181 -40.52 -1.34 2.61
C SER A 181 -39.79 -2.22 1.61
N ALA A 182 -40.02 -3.52 1.68
CA ALA A 182 -39.61 -4.49 0.69
C ALA A 182 -40.58 -5.66 0.62
N GLU A 183 -40.60 -6.33 -0.52
CA GLU A 183 -41.33 -7.58 -0.75
C GLU A 183 -40.33 -8.72 -1.00
N ASP A 184 -40.68 -9.92 -0.57
CA ASP A 184 -39.86 -11.14 -0.70
C ASP A 184 -38.44 -10.99 -0.13
N TYR A 185 -38.27 -10.19 0.92
CA TYR A 185 -36.96 -10.00 1.55
C TYR A 185 -36.57 -11.21 2.39
N ARG A 186 -35.44 -11.84 2.04
CA ARG A 186 -34.91 -12.99 2.78
C ARG A 186 -34.00 -12.50 3.91
N LEU A 187 -34.39 -12.78 5.15
CA LEU A 187 -33.73 -12.34 6.36
C LEU A 187 -33.33 -13.54 7.23
N GLU A 188 -32.08 -13.59 7.68
CA GLU A 188 -31.62 -14.53 8.69
C GLU A 188 -31.91 -13.95 10.08
N LEU A 189 -32.66 -14.68 10.89
CA LEU A 189 -33.01 -14.25 12.26
C LEU A 189 -31.78 -14.38 13.16
N GLY A 190 -31.35 -13.28 13.77
CA GLY A 190 -30.11 -13.20 14.57
C GLY A 190 -28.89 -12.72 13.80
N SER A 191 -29.04 -12.33 12.54
CA SER A 191 -27.97 -11.74 11.75
C SER A 191 -27.59 -10.31 12.15
N HIS A 192 -28.45 -9.64 12.93
CA HIS A 192 -28.37 -8.23 13.29
C HIS A 192 -28.21 -7.31 12.07
N SER A 193 -28.78 -7.70 10.92
CA SER A 193 -28.79 -6.91 9.70
C SER A 193 -29.88 -5.83 9.70
N PHE A 194 -30.85 -5.98 10.58
CA PHE A 194 -31.88 -5.00 10.83
C PHE A 194 -31.66 -4.24 12.15
N ILE A 195 -32.48 -3.22 12.38
CA ILE A 195 -32.44 -2.42 13.61
C ILE A 195 -32.73 -3.33 14.83
N ASP A 196 -32.09 -3.03 15.95
CA ASP A 196 -32.20 -3.77 17.19
C ASP A 196 -33.66 -4.15 17.53
N ASN A 197 -33.85 -5.38 17.97
CA ASN A 197 -35.16 -6.01 18.29
C ASN A 197 -36.11 -6.28 17.11
N PHE A 198 -35.72 -5.98 15.85
CA PHE A 198 -36.61 -6.30 14.71
C PHE A 198 -36.69 -7.82 14.49
N GLU A 199 -35.52 -8.47 14.41
CA GLU A 199 -35.40 -9.90 14.16
C GLU A 199 -35.95 -10.73 15.32
N ASP A 200 -35.71 -10.30 16.57
CA ASP A 200 -36.20 -10.97 17.77
C ASP A 200 -37.76 -11.05 17.80
N GLN A 201 -38.43 -10.03 17.26
CA GLN A 201 -39.87 -10.02 17.22
C GLN A 201 -40.46 -10.90 16.12
N LEU A 202 -39.68 -11.30 15.13
CA LEU A 202 -40.06 -12.25 14.09
C LEU A 202 -39.90 -13.71 14.52
N VAL A 203 -39.15 -13.97 15.60
CA VAL A 203 -39.02 -15.30 16.17
C VAL A 203 -40.36 -15.78 16.71
N GLY A 204 -40.70 -17.04 16.44
CA GLY A 204 -41.92 -17.70 16.87
C GLY A 204 -43.09 -17.56 15.93
N LEU A 205 -42.93 -16.83 14.79
CA LEU A 205 -43.96 -16.71 13.77
C LEU A 205 -43.94 -17.91 12.82
N VAL A 206 -45.10 -18.17 12.21
CA VAL A 206 -45.26 -19.20 11.19
C VAL A 206 -45.50 -18.57 9.81
N LYS A 207 -45.43 -19.39 8.78
CA LYS A 207 -45.78 -18.97 7.41
C LYS A 207 -47.15 -18.37 7.35
N GLU A 208 -47.32 -17.28 6.56
CA GLU A 208 -48.53 -16.49 6.36
C GLU A 208 -49.02 -15.73 7.62
N GLU A 209 -48.21 -15.65 8.65
CA GLU A 209 -48.49 -14.87 9.85
C GLU A 209 -48.04 -13.41 9.67
N ALA A 210 -48.92 -12.49 10.00
CA ALA A 210 -48.63 -11.05 9.97
C ALA A 210 -48.42 -10.52 11.39
N LYS A 211 -47.45 -9.62 11.56
CA LYS A 211 -47.16 -8.98 12.84
C LYS A 211 -46.64 -7.57 12.67
N ASP A 212 -47.07 -6.69 13.53
CA ASP A 212 -46.52 -5.34 13.64
C ASP A 212 -45.28 -5.38 14.54
N VAL A 213 -44.13 -5.13 13.95
CA VAL A 213 -42.81 -5.07 14.60
C VAL A 213 -42.53 -3.62 14.98
N LYS A 214 -42.34 -3.35 16.27
CA LYS A 214 -42.02 -2.02 16.77
C LYS A 214 -40.56 -1.90 17.13
N VAL A 215 -39.86 -0.92 16.54
CA VAL A 215 -38.45 -0.67 16.76
C VAL A 215 -38.19 0.81 16.96
N THR A 216 -37.07 1.15 17.59
CA THR A 216 -36.64 2.53 17.75
C THR A 216 -35.31 2.70 17.01
N PHE A 217 -35.25 3.65 16.09
CA PHE A 217 -34.01 3.96 15.40
C PHE A 217 -32.92 4.46 16.37
N PRO A 218 -31.68 4.03 16.24
CA PRO A 218 -30.55 4.58 17.01
C PRO A 218 -30.44 6.11 16.84
N LYS A 219 -29.95 6.80 17.86
CA LYS A 219 -29.77 8.27 17.83
C LYS A 219 -28.73 8.74 16.83
N ASP A 220 -27.80 7.88 16.48
CA ASP A 220 -26.73 8.08 15.53
C ASP A 220 -27.01 7.47 14.15
N TYR A 221 -28.32 7.19 13.87
CA TYR A 221 -28.69 6.63 12.58
C TYR A 221 -28.41 7.60 11.43
N PRO A 222 -27.84 7.13 10.29
CA PRO A 222 -27.40 8.01 9.20
C PRO A 222 -28.46 8.92 8.63
N ALA A 223 -29.72 8.44 8.56
CA ALA A 223 -30.87 9.27 8.18
C ALA A 223 -31.37 10.07 9.39
N THR A 224 -30.96 11.33 9.48
CA THR A 224 -31.26 12.23 10.60
C THR A 224 -32.77 12.41 10.85
N GLU A 225 -33.60 12.22 9.81
CA GLU A 225 -35.08 12.30 9.89
C GLU A 225 -35.66 11.12 10.65
N LEU A 226 -34.97 9.99 10.74
CA LEU A 226 -35.39 8.76 11.40
C LEU A 226 -34.71 8.57 12.76
N ALA A 227 -33.58 9.20 12.99
CA ALA A 227 -32.77 9.03 14.20
C ALA A 227 -33.58 9.26 15.49
N GLY A 228 -33.57 8.27 16.38
CA GLY A 228 -34.24 8.29 17.68
C GLY A 228 -35.75 8.17 17.61
N LYS A 229 -36.36 7.96 16.44
CA LYS A 229 -37.84 7.82 16.30
C LYS A 229 -38.29 6.37 16.41
N GLU A 230 -39.50 6.19 16.90
CA GLU A 230 -40.18 4.91 16.87
C GLU A 230 -40.76 4.64 15.48
N ALA A 231 -40.53 3.42 14.97
CA ALA A 231 -41.11 2.94 13.73
C ALA A 231 -41.95 1.68 13.96
N VAL A 232 -42.98 1.53 13.16
CA VAL A 232 -43.80 0.32 13.14
C VAL A 232 -43.72 -0.28 11.76
N PHE A 233 -43.28 -1.53 11.70
CA PHE A 233 -43.19 -2.32 10.48
C PHE A 233 -44.28 -3.36 10.44
N ALA A 234 -45.24 -3.21 9.54
CA ALA A 234 -46.21 -4.25 9.24
C ALA A 234 -45.48 -5.36 8.43
N CYS A 235 -45.23 -6.48 9.07
CA CYS A 235 -44.48 -7.60 8.48
C CYS A 235 -45.44 -8.75 8.19
N LEU A 236 -45.26 -9.42 7.05
CA LEU A 236 -45.89 -10.68 6.68
C LEU A 236 -44.82 -11.74 6.42
N VAL A 237 -44.83 -12.81 7.14
CA VAL A 237 -43.93 -13.93 6.92
C VAL A 237 -44.45 -14.81 5.79
N LYS A 238 -43.84 -14.78 4.62
CA LYS A 238 -44.22 -15.63 3.46
C LYS A 238 -43.68 -17.04 3.55
N LYS A 239 -42.49 -17.20 4.10
CA LYS A 239 -41.77 -18.45 4.14
C LYS A 239 -40.87 -18.52 5.36
N VAL A 240 -40.80 -19.67 5.97
CA VAL A 240 -39.81 -20.01 7.01
C VAL A 240 -38.91 -21.10 6.45
N GLU A 241 -37.62 -20.90 6.46
CA GLU A 241 -36.64 -21.91 6.05
C GLU A 241 -35.73 -22.23 7.25
N LYS A 242 -35.81 -23.46 7.72
CA LYS A 242 -34.96 -23.92 8.80
C LYS A 242 -33.58 -24.28 8.32
N LYS A 243 -32.59 -23.83 9.08
CA LYS A 243 -31.19 -24.16 8.83
C LYS A 243 -30.92 -25.57 9.34
N GLU A 244 -30.79 -26.52 8.43
CA GLU A 244 -30.40 -27.87 8.75
C GLU A 244 -28.90 -28.02 8.56
N LEU A 245 -28.18 -28.28 9.63
CA LEU A 245 -26.76 -28.57 9.61
C LEU A 245 -26.55 -30.07 9.34
N PRO A 246 -25.69 -30.45 8.37
CA PRO A 246 -25.37 -31.87 8.19
C PRO A 246 -24.57 -32.39 9.39
N GLU A 247 -24.71 -33.67 9.66
CA GLU A 247 -23.89 -34.33 10.66
C GLU A 247 -22.42 -34.37 10.21
N LEU A 248 -21.52 -34.00 11.12
CA LEU A 248 -20.08 -34.09 10.91
C LEU A 248 -19.63 -35.53 10.99
N ASN A 249 -19.51 -36.18 9.85
CA ASN A 249 -19.13 -37.60 9.72
C ASN A 249 -18.23 -37.80 8.47
N ASP A 250 -17.73 -39.01 8.29
CA ASP A 250 -16.83 -39.37 7.18
C ASP A 250 -17.48 -39.05 5.81
N LYS A 251 -18.80 -39.27 5.69
CA LYS A 251 -19.50 -38.97 4.43
C LYS A 251 -19.48 -37.50 4.08
N LEU A 252 -19.73 -36.64 5.06
CA LEU A 252 -19.66 -35.20 4.82
C LEU A 252 -18.26 -34.79 4.37
N ILE A 253 -17.23 -35.30 5.01
CA ILE A 253 -15.83 -35.05 4.69
C ILE A 253 -15.50 -35.52 3.26
N ALA A 254 -15.87 -36.75 2.91
CA ALA A 254 -15.63 -37.28 1.56
C ALA A 254 -16.40 -36.53 0.47
N ASP A 255 -17.60 -36.01 0.76
CA ASP A 255 -18.41 -35.23 -0.18
C ASP A 255 -17.89 -33.77 -0.39
N THR A 256 -17.13 -33.23 0.59
CA THR A 256 -16.76 -31.79 0.63
C THR A 256 -15.28 -31.51 0.60
N THR A 257 -14.44 -32.53 0.78
CA THR A 257 -12.98 -32.41 0.84
C THR A 257 -12.31 -33.55 0.07
N ASP A 258 -10.98 -33.52 -0.06
CA ASP A 258 -10.19 -34.58 -0.68
C ASP A 258 -9.86 -35.73 0.29
N PHE A 259 -10.47 -35.81 1.48
CA PHE A 259 -10.22 -36.80 2.50
C PHE A 259 -11.37 -37.80 2.59
N GLU A 260 -11.06 -39.03 2.93
CA GLU A 260 -12.06 -40.12 3.07
C GLU A 260 -12.67 -40.16 4.46
N THR A 261 -11.93 -39.77 5.50
CA THR A 261 -12.38 -39.86 6.90
C THR A 261 -12.22 -38.54 7.66
N LEU A 262 -13.08 -38.33 8.66
CA LEU A 262 -13.04 -37.21 9.57
C LEU A 262 -11.71 -37.14 10.34
N ASP A 263 -11.17 -38.28 10.74
CA ASP A 263 -9.91 -38.34 11.50
C ASP A 263 -8.70 -37.92 10.65
N GLU A 264 -8.67 -38.28 9.37
CA GLU A 264 -7.64 -37.82 8.42
C GLU A 264 -7.73 -36.29 8.19
N TYR A 265 -8.92 -35.79 7.96
CA TYR A 265 -9.15 -34.37 7.78
C TYR A 265 -8.78 -33.55 9.04
N LYS A 266 -9.17 -34.03 10.24
CA LYS A 266 -8.77 -33.41 11.51
C LYS A 266 -7.26 -33.30 11.68
N LYS A 267 -6.53 -34.35 11.33
CA LYS A 267 -5.06 -34.38 11.40
C LYS A 267 -4.44 -33.35 10.43
N ASP A 268 -4.92 -33.34 9.21
CA ASP A 268 -4.44 -32.39 8.18
C ASP A 268 -4.78 -30.94 8.58
N LEU A 269 -6.01 -30.71 9.02
CA LEU A 269 -6.45 -29.38 9.50
C LEU A 269 -5.59 -28.92 10.69
N LYS A 270 -5.34 -29.79 11.67
CA LYS A 270 -4.48 -29.46 12.82
C LYS A 270 -3.04 -29.16 12.38
N ALA A 271 -2.51 -29.91 11.42
CA ALA A 271 -1.18 -29.67 10.86
C ALA A 271 -1.11 -28.33 10.11
N LYS A 272 -2.12 -28.00 9.31
CA LYS A 272 -2.21 -26.71 8.60
C LYS A 272 -2.33 -25.52 9.56
N LEU A 273 -3.19 -25.64 10.57
CA LEU A 273 -3.33 -24.61 11.60
C LEU A 273 -2.01 -24.40 12.38
N LEU A 274 -1.31 -25.51 12.71
CA LEU A 274 -0.01 -25.43 13.36
C LEU A 274 1.02 -24.72 12.48
N GLU A 275 1.11 -25.07 11.20
CA GLU A 275 1.99 -24.42 10.25
C GLU A 275 1.67 -22.93 10.08
N GLU A 276 0.39 -22.55 10.04
CA GLU A 276 -0.04 -21.15 10.00
C GLU A 276 0.41 -20.38 11.24
N GLU A 277 0.19 -20.92 12.43
CA GLU A 277 0.57 -20.28 13.68
C GLU A 277 2.10 -20.23 13.86
N GLU A 278 2.83 -21.28 13.44
CA GLU A 278 4.30 -21.28 13.40
C GLU A 278 4.83 -20.19 12.46
N ASN A 279 4.22 -20.04 11.29
CA ASN A 279 4.57 -18.98 10.32
C ASN A 279 4.26 -17.59 10.87
N LYS A 280 3.16 -17.40 11.61
CA LYS A 280 2.84 -16.13 12.29
C LYS A 280 3.85 -15.82 13.39
N ALA A 281 4.17 -16.78 14.24
CA ALA A 281 5.16 -16.64 15.30
C ALA A 281 6.55 -16.33 14.73
N GLN A 282 6.92 -16.99 13.63
CA GLN A 282 8.17 -16.74 12.93
C GLN A 282 8.24 -15.32 12.36
N ARG A 283 7.21 -14.85 11.68
CA ARG A 283 7.13 -13.49 11.14
C ARG A 283 7.16 -12.44 12.25
N LYS A 284 6.49 -12.71 13.37
CA LYS A 284 6.53 -11.82 14.54
C LYS A 284 7.95 -11.68 15.07
N LEU A 285 8.65 -12.80 15.26
CA LEU A 285 10.05 -12.82 15.69
C LEU A 285 10.95 -12.06 14.70
N GLU A 286 10.80 -12.29 13.42
CA GLU A 286 11.57 -11.63 12.36
C GLU A 286 11.36 -10.11 12.38
N ASN A 287 10.12 -9.66 12.57
CA ASN A 287 9.80 -8.24 12.70
C ASN A 287 10.42 -7.64 13.99
N GLU A 288 10.33 -8.33 15.11
CA GLU A 288 10.94 -7.88 16.38
C GLU A 288 12.48 -7.75 16.25
N ILE A 289 13.13 -8.67 15.54
CA ILE A 289 14.56 -8.61 15.24
C ILE A 289 14.88 -7.37 14.40
N ILE A 290 14.13 -7.17 13.31
CA ILE A 290 14.33 -6.01 12.42
C ILE A 290 14.15 -4.71 13.21
N GLU A 291 13.04 -4.58 13.96
CA GLU A 291 12.76 -3.40 14.77
C GLU A 291 13.90 -3.12 15.75
N LYS A 292 14.40 -4.14 16.44
CA LYS A 292 15.50 -3.99 17.39
C LYS A 292 16.80 -3.55 16.74
N VAL A 293 17.11 -4.10 15.57
CA VAL A 293 18.28 -3.68 14.78
C VAL A 293 18.15 -2.23 14.34
N VAL A 294 16.95 -1.82 13.89
CA VAL A 294 16.65 -0.44 13.46
C VAL A 294 16.72 0.52 14.64
N GLU A 295 16.14 0.18 15.80
CA GLU A 295 16.22 0.98 17.02
C GLU A 295 17.66 1.26 17.43
N ASN A 296 18.50 0.21 17.48
CA ASN A 296 19.89 0.30 17.91
C ASN A 296 20.79 1.04 16.89
N SER A 297 20.32 1.24 15.66
CA SER A 297 21.07 1.90 14.60
C SER A 297 20.84 3.41 14.58
N THR A 298 21.85 4.15 14.12
CA THR A 298 21.80 5.62 14.02
C THR A 298 22.00 6.05 12.58
N VAL A 299 21.10 6.92 12.11
CA VAL A 299 21.13 7.52 10.77
C VAL A 299 20.65 8.96 10.89
N ASP A 300 21.39 9.89 10.29
CA ASP A 300 20.94 11.29 10.14
C ASP A 300 20.18 11.42 8.80
N ILE A 301 18.84 11.28 8.86
CA ILE A 301 18.01 11.17 7.67
C ILE A 301 17.70 12.55 7.11
N PRO A 302 18.09 12.87 5.87
CA PRO A 302 17.69 14.11 5.21
C PRO A 302 16.16 14.20 5.09
N ALA A 303 15.61 15.41 5.36
CA ALA A 303 14.16 15.65 5.32
C ALA A 303 13.53 15.24 3.98
N ILE A 304 14.24 15.43 2.88
CA ILE A 304 13.75 15.08 1.53
C ILE A 304 13.43 13.57 1.39
N LEU A 305 14.19 12.69 2.06
CA LEU A 305 13.89 11.25 2.05
C LEU A 305 12.60 10.94 2.81
N ILE A 306 12.35 11.66 3.91
CA ILE A 306 11.12 11.52 4.69
C ILE A 306 9.94 12.05 3.88
N ASP A 307 10.10 13.23 3.26
CA ASP A 307 9.06 13.86 2.44
C ASP A 307 8.67 12.95 1.25
N ASN A 308 9.66 12.38 0.56
CA ASN A 308 9.42 11.42 -0.51
C ASN A 308 8.69 10.15 -0.04
N GLU A 309 9.00 9.64 1.14
CA GLU A 309 8.32 8.50 1.73
C GLU A 309 6.87 8.83 2.08
N VAL A 310 6.61 10.02 2.66
CA VAL A 310 5.24 10.51 2.91
C VAL A 310 4.43 10.56 1.61
N GLU A 311 5.00 11.12 0.54
CA GLU A 311 4.33 11.16 -0.77
C GLU A 311 4.06 9.76 -1.34
N HIS A 312 4.96 8.81 -1.09
CA HIS A 312 4.77 7.42 -1.47
C HIS A 312 3.60 6.79 -0.68
N MET A 313 3.56 6.98 0.64
CA MET A 313 2.48 6.46 1.50
C MET A 313 1.11 7.02 1.10
N VAL A 314 1.05 8.32 0.75
CA VAL A 314 -0.19 8.96 0.27
C VAL A 314 -0.64 8.38 -1.06
N ARG A 315 0.29 8.16 -2.00
CA ARG A 315 -0.02 7.54 -3.30
C ARG A 315 -0.53 6.11 -3.15
N ASP A 316 0.12 5.31 -2.30
CA ASP A 316 -0.30 3.94 -2.02
C ASP A 316 -1.71 3.89 -1.44
N MET A 317 -2.01 4.79 -0.50
CA MET A 317 -3.36 4.89 0.06
C MET A 317 -4.39 5.30 -0.99
N SER A 318 -4.06 6.31 -1.80
CA SER A 318 -4.92 6.76 -2.90
C SER A 318 -5.21 5.63 -3.89
N GLN A 319 -4.21 4.83 -4.26
CA GLN A 319 -4.40 3.69 -5.15
C GLN A 319 -5.30 2.62 -4.52
N ARG A 320 -5.08 2.27 -3.25
CA ARG A 320 -5.92 1.28 -2.54
C ARG A 320 -7.38 1.72 -2.45
N LEU A 321 -7.62 2.99 -2.17
CA LEU A 321 -8.98 3.56 -2.15
C LEU A 321 -9.61 3.57 -3.54
N ALA A 322 -8.83 3.89 -4.58
CA ALA A 322 -9.30 3.89 -5.96
C ALA A 322 -9.77 2.50 -6.43
N TYR A 323 -9.12 1.41 -6.00
CA TYR A 323 -9.62 0.03 -6.25
C TYR A 323 -10.99 -0.24 -5.63
N GLN A 324 -11.35 0.49 -4.58
CA GLN A 324 -12.67 0.43 -3.93
C GLN A 324 -13.65 1.48 -4.48
N GLY A 325 -13.25 2.25 -5.50
CA GLY A 325 -14.06 3.30 -6.10
C GLY A 325 -14.15 4.58 -5.25
N ILE A 326 -13.29 4.72 -4.24
CA ILE A 326 -13.29 5.86 -3.30
C ILE A 326 -12.14 6.80 -3.67
N LYS A 327 -12.40 8.12 -3.68
CA LYS A 327 -11.34 9.11 -3.83
C LYS A 327 -10.72 9.42 -2.47
N LEU A 328 -9.42 9.70 -2.46
CA LEU A 328 -8.68 10.03 -1.23
C LEU A 328 -9.29 11.25 -0.52
N GLU A 329 -9.66 12.28 -1.27
CA GLU A 329 -10.24 13.51 -0.73
C GLU A 329 -11.56 13.25 -0.02
N ASP A 330 -12.42 12.39 -0.60
CA ASP A 330 -13.72 12.02 -0.03
C ASP A 330 -13.53 11.24 1.27
N TYR A 331 -12.59 10.28 1.26
CA TYR A 331 -12.21 9.52 2.46
C TYR A 331 -11.69 10.42 3.59
N LEU A 332 -10.75 11.33 3.28
CA LEU A 332 -10.19 12.25 4.27
C LEU A 332 -11.24 13.22 4.81
N SER A 333 -12.16 13.67 3.96
CA SER A 333 -13.29 14.52 4.38
C SER A 333 -14.20 13.79 5.36
N TYR A 334 -14.50 12.50 5.12
CA TYR A 334 -15.24 11.65 6.05
C TYR A 334 -14.52 11.51 7.39
N MET A 335 -13.20 11.36 7.36
CA MET A 335 -12.33 11.31 8.55
C MET A 335 -12.12 12.69 9.21
N LYS A 336 -12.75 13.76 8.70
CA LYS A 336 -12.64 15.15 9.18
C LYS A 336 -11.19 15.66 9.19
N THR A 337 -10.40 15.30 8.19
CA THR A 337 -9.02 15.75 8.00
C THR A 337 -8.79 16.14 6.53
N ASN A 338 -7.63 16.66 6.23
CA ASN A 338 -7.22 17.02 4.88
C ASN A 338 -5.87 16.38 4.51
N VAL A 339 -5.45 16.52 3.24
CA VAL A 339 -4.22 15.88 2.73
C VAL A 339 -2.98 16.35 3.49
N GLU A 340 -2.87 17.63 3.85
CA GLU A 340 -1.70 18.16 4.54
C GLU A 340 -1.60 17.67 6.00
N GLU A 341 -2.72 17.64 6.71
CA GLU A 341 -2.78 17.05 8.05
C GLU A 341 -2.49 15.55 8.03
N PHE A 342 -3.00 14.84 7.01
CA PHE A 342 -2.72 13.43 6.81
C PHE A 342 -1.22 13.19 6.55
N LYS A 343 -0.59 13.97 5.65
CA LYS A 343 0.85 13.94 5.41
C LYS A 343 1.63 14.17 6.70
N ALA A 344 1.25 15.19 7.47
CA ALA A 344 1.89 15.50 8.75
C ALA A 344 1.79 14.33 9.75
N SER A 345 0.63 13.68 9.83
CA SER A 345 0.43 12.51 10.70
C SER A 345 1.29 11.30 10.31
N LYS A 346 1.64 11.18 9.01
CA LYS A 346 2.45 10.08 8.48
C LYS A 346 3.96 10.28 8.58
N ARG A 347 4.40 11.46 8.99
CA ARG A 347 5.83 11.82 9.00
C ARG A 347 6.68 10.93 9.92
N VAL A 348 6.16 10.56 11.08
CA VAL A 348 6.86 9.66 12.04
C VAL A 348 6.99 8.25 11.46
N ASP A 349 5.90 7.72 10.90
CA ASP A 349 5.90 6.41 10.24
C ASP A 349 6.88 6.41 9.04
N ALA A 350 6.88 7.50 8.26
CA ALA A 350 7.77 7.66 7.11
C ALA A 350 9.25 7.70 7.53
N GLU A 351 9.58 8.44 8.58
CA GLU A 351 10.95 8.49 9.12
C GLU A 351 11.42 7.11 9.56
N HIS A 352 10.57 6.36 10.28
CA HIS A 352 10.85 5.00 10.70
C HIS A 352 11.07 4.07 9.49
N ASN A 353 10.20 4.12 8.49
CA ASN A 353 10.31 3.32 7.26
C ASN A 353 11.61 3.60 6.49
N VAL A 354 11.95 4.89 6.34
CA VAL A 354 13.22 5.30 5.70
C VAL A 354 14.41 4.78 6.50
N LYS A 355 14.41 4.94 7.83
CA LYS A 355 15.45 4.42 8.72
C LYS A 355 15.62 2.92 8.53
N ALA A 356 14.54 2.17 8.62
CA ALA A 356 14.54 0.72 8.47
C ALA A 356 15.12 0.31 7.10
N ARG A 357 14.65 0.92 6.00
CA ARG A 357 15.15 0.66 4.66
C ARG A 357 16.65 0.91 4.54
N LEU A 358 17.15 2.03 5.04
CA LEU A 358 18.58 2.38 4.98
C LEU A 358 19.45 1.43 5.79
N VAL A 359 19.01 1.06 7.01
CA VAL A 359 19.72 0.11 7.88
C VAL A 359 19.79 -1.27 7.23
N LEU A 360 18.68 -1.78 6.70
CA LEU A 360 18.63 -3.09 6.06
C LEU A 360 19.46 -3.13 4.78
N GLN A 361 19.43 -2.07 3.95
CA GLN A 361 20.30 -1.95 2.78
C GLN A 361 21.79 -1.95 3.16
N LYS A 362 22.16 -1.26 4.25
CA LYS A 362 23.52 -1.27 4.77
C LYS A 362 23.95 -2.67 5.20
N LEU A 363 23.07 -3.38 5.92
CA LEU A 363 23.32 -4.76 6.35
C LEU A 363 23.47 -5.73 5.17
N ILE A 364 22.65 -5.59 4.12
CA ILE A 364 22.80 -6.38 2.88
C ILE A 364 24.19 -6.17 2.28
N LYS A 365 24.63 -4.92 2.18
CA LYS A 365 25.99 -4.59 1.65
C LYS A 365 27.10 -5.15 2.54
N GLU A 366 27.03 -4.97 3.85
CA GLU A 366 28.07 -5.40 4.81
C GLU A 366 28.19 -6.92 4.94
N ASN A 367 27.07 -7.63 4.87
CA ASN A 367 27.06 -9.10 4.92
C ASN A 367 27.25 -9.74 3.54
N GLY A 368 27.43 -8.94 2.48
CA GLY A 368 27.64 -9.45 1.11
C GLY A 368 26.47 -10.27 0.58
N VAL A 369 25.25 -10.00 1.06
CA VAL A 369 24.03 -10.72 0.63
C VAL A 369 23.73 -10.38 -0.82
N LYS A 370 23.60 -11.42 -1.65
CA LYS A 370 23.27 -11.29 -3.07
C LYS A 370 22.21 -12.29 -3.46
N ALA A 371 21.30 -11.90 -4.33
CA ALA A 371 20.37 -12.81 -4.96
C ALA A 371 21.08 -13.61 -6.06
N THR A 372 20.87 -14.92 -6.10
CA THR A 372 21.31 -15.76 -7.21
C THR A 372 20.18 -15.91 -8.23
N GLN A 373 20.54 -16.20 -9.49
CA GLN A 373 19.52 -16.41 -10.53
C GLN A 373 18.52 -17.51 -10.17
N LYS A 374 18.97 -18.58 -9.51
CA LYS A 374 18.10 -19.66 -9.06
C LYS A 374 17.08 -19.19 -8.02
N GLU A 375 17.51 -18.42 -7.04
CA GLU A 375 16.61 -17.85 -6.00
C GLU A 375 15.59 -16.87 -6.60
N MET A 376 16.05 -16.07 -7.56
CA MET A 376 15.17 -15.18 -8.33
C MET A 376 14.10 -15.99 -9.08
N ASP A 377 14.50 -17.05 -9.78
CA ASP A 377 13.59 -17.91 -10.52
C ASP A 377 12.58 -18.60 -9.61
N GLU A 378 13.01 -19.11 -8.46
CA GLU A 378 12.13 -19.70 -7.45
C GLU A 378 11.14 -18.68 -6.88
N ARG A 379 11.57 -17.42 -6.69
CA ARG A 379 10.70 -16.36 -6.21
C ARG A 379 9.68 -15.93 -7.28
N ILE A 380 10.11 -15.80 -8.53
CA ILE A 380 9.23 -15.53 -9.68
C ILE A 380 8.16 -16.60 -9.80
N MET A 381 8.52 -17.89 -9.63
CA MET A 381 7.55 -18.98 -9.63
C MET A 381 6.48 -18.87 -8.55
N LYS A 382 6.84 -18.37 -7.36
CA LYS A 382 5.88 -18.15 -6.26
C LYS A 382 4.90 -17.01 -6.54
N TYR A 383 5.34 -15.97 -7.26
CA TYR A 383 4.48 -14.85 -7.66
C TYR A 383 3.67 -15.13 -8.92
N SER A 384 4.15 -16.04 -9.76
CA SER A 384 3.46 -16.42 -10.98
C SER A 384 2.34 -17.40 -10.69
N THR A 385 1.12 -17.07 -11.09
CA THR A 385 0.00 -18.03 -11.17
C THR A 385 0.09 -18.90 -12.40
N THR A 386 1.11 -18.69 -13.23
CA THR A 386 1.32 -19.33 -14.54
C THR A 386 1.99 -20.69 -14.35
N SER A 387 1.59 -21.67 -15.16
CA SER A 387 2.24 -22.99 -15.19
C SER A 387 3.73 -22.88 -15.54
N LYS A 388 4.55 -23.83 -15.10
CA LYS A 388 6.01 -23.85 -15.33
C LYS A 388 6.39 -23.69 -16.81
N GLU A 389 5.52 -24.07 -17.74
CA GLU A 389 5.74 -24.01 -19.18
C GLU A 389 5.80 -22.58 -19.73
N ASN A 390 5.11 -21.64 -19.08
CA ASN A 390 5.10 -20.22 -19.48
C ASN A 390 6.02 -19.32 -18.65
N LEU A 391 6.83 -19.90 -17.74
CA LEU A 391 7.70 -19.16 -16.84
C LEU A 391 8.73 -18.29 -17.58
N GLU A 392 9.30 -18.79 -18.67
CA GLU A 392 10.29 -18.04 -19.46
C GLU A 392 9.67 -16.84 -20.20
N GLU A 393 8.43 -16.95 -20.63
CA GLU A 393 7.68 -15.83 -21.22
C GLU A 393 7.33 -14.81 -20.15
N PHE A 394 6.89 -15.26 -18.99
CA PHE A 394 6.60 -14.40 -17.85
C PHE A 394 7.86 -13.63 -17.39
N LYS A 395 9.02 -14.29 -17.28
CA LYS A 395 10.30 -13.64 -16.96
C LYS A 395 10.67 -12.54 -17.96
N LYS A 396 10.38 -12.76 -19.26
CA LYS A 396 10.67 -11.77 -20.31
C LYS A 396 9.71 -10.57 -20.27
N SER A 397 8.48 -10.76 -19.78
CA SER A 397 7.49 -9.69 -19.65
C SER A 397 7.77 -8.77 -18.46
N LEU A 398 8.56 -9.21 -17.46
CA LEU A 398 8.92 -8.41 -16.30
C LEU A 398 9.77 -7.20 -16.70
N SER A 399 9.33 -6.02 -16.27
CA SER A 399 10.11 -4.79 -16.36
C SER A 399 11.37 -4.86 -15.49
N GLU A 400 12.35 -4.00 -15.76
CA GLU A 400 13.55 -3.90 -14.93
C GLU A 400 13.23 -3.49 -13.47
N TYR A 401 12.16 -2.71 -13.28
CA TYR A 401 11.67 -2.36 -11.95
C TYR A 401 11.17 -3.59 -11.19
N GLU A 402 10.33 -4.43 -11.83
CA GLU A 402 9.81 -5.67 -11.22
C GLU A 402 10.93 -6.67 -10.90
N LYS A 403 11.91 -6.81 -11.79
CA LYS A 403 13.09 -7.64 -11.53
C LYS A 403 13.89 -7.14 -10.34
N SER A 404 14.12 -5.84 -10.24
CA SER A 404 14.80 -5.22 -9.10
C SER A 404 14.01 -5.38 -7.79
N TYR A 405 12.69 -5.29 -7.85
CA TYR A 405 11.82 -5.56 -6.71
C TYR A 405 11.97 -7.01 -6.21
N ILE A 406 11.94 -7.99 -7.11
CA ILE A 406 12.11 -9.41 -6.78
C ILE A 406 13.52 -9.67 -6.23
N GLU A 407 14.55 -9.05 -6.81
CA GLU A 407 15.93 -9.15 -6.32
C GLU A 407 16.04 -8.64 -4.87
N ASN A 408 15.47 -7.49 -4.59
CA ASN A 408 15.44 -6.91 -3.23
C ASN A 408 14.69 -7.80 -2.25
N ASP A 409 13.57 -8.40 -2.64
CA ASP A 409 12.79 -9.31 -1.82
C ASP A 409 13.57 -10.60 -1.49
N VAL A 410 14.29 -11.16 -2.46
CA VAL A 410 15.19 -12.30 -2.23
C VAL A 410 16.32 -11.91 -1.28
N MET A 411 16.97 -10.77 -1.51
CA MET A 411 18.05 -10.30 -0.63
C MET A 411 17.56 -10.04 0.79
N MET A 412 16.37 -9.47 0.95
CA MET A 412 15.74 -9.24 2.25
C MET A 412 15.48 -10.55 2.99
N THR A 413 14.90 -11.53 2.31
CA THR A 413 14.66 -12.87 2.89
C THR A 413 15.97 -13.51 3.38
N LYS A 414 17.05 -13.40 2.60
CA LYS A 414 18.37 -13.91 2.98
C LYS A 414 18.97 -13.14 4.15
N LEU A 415 18.82 -11.81 4.17
CA LEU A 415 19.28 -10.99 5.29
C LEU A 415 18.58 -11.39 6.59
N ILE A 416 17.24 -11.54 6.56
CA ILE A 416 16.46 -11.95 7.73
C ILE A 416 16.99 -13.28 8.28
N LYS A 417 17.31 -14.24 7.40
CA LYS A 417 17.91 -15.50 7.82
C LYS A 417 19.26 -15.32 8.50
N VAL A 418 20.14 -14.48 7.94
CA VAL A 418 21.45 -14.16 8.55
C VAL A 418 21.28 -13.49 9.92
N LEU A 419 20.32 -12.56 10.04
CA LEU A 419 20.00 -11.90 11.31
C LEU A 419 19.50 -12.91 12.35
N THR A 420 18.56 -13.78 11.96
CA THR A 420 18.00 -14.82 12.86
C THR A 420 19.07 -15.80 13.32
N GLU A 421 20.04 -16.16 12.47
CA GLU A 421 21.16 -17.02 12.84
C GLU A 421 22.19 -16.32 13.76
N SER A 422 22.16 -15.00 13.83
CA SER A 422 23.11 -14.18 14.61
C SER A 422 22.63 -13.85 16.03
N ILE A 423 21.40 -14.18 16.36
CA ILE A 423 20.76 -13.92 17.64
C ILE A 423 20.59 -15.20 18.48
N ILE A 424 20.20 -15.03 19.74
CA ILE A 424 19.84 -16.14 20.64
C ILE A 424 18.32 -16.18 20.77
N VAL A 425 17.70 -17.28 20.31
CA VAL A 425 16.27 -17.52 20.47
C VAL A 425 16.05 -18.42 21.69
N GLU A 426 15.30 -17.91 22.67
CA GLU A 426 14.95 -18.64 23.94
C GLU A 426 13.53 -19.19 23.84
#